data_8a60cc7861db72e1dbdf0e9232b66d66
#
_entry.id   8a60cc7861db72e1dbdf0e9232b66d66
#
_cell.length_a   1.000
_cell.length_b   1.000
_cell.length_c   1.000
_cell.angle_alpha   90.00
_cell.angle_beta   90.00
_cell.angle_gamma   90.00
#
_symmetry.space_group_name_H-M   'P 1'
#
loop_
_entity.id
_entity.type
_entity.pdbx_description
1 polymer ?
#
loop_
_entity_poly.entity_id
_entity_poly.type
_entity_poly.pdbx_seq_one_letter_code
_entity_poly.pdbx_strand_id
1 'polypeptide(L)'
;ADGDELIELAPPGDESLADLANLMNRRHRWRRSRGAVLFDRPEGRFRLRDGELEVHVTEPSPARQLVSEAMLLMGSVVAGFGQEHQLALPFRSQPMASLPTTEELERIPEGPAQDAAIKRCLSRGVQGTCPMPHFSLGLPSYVQATSPIRRYADLVTHRQILAQLAGTEVLPEERLGELIDDLDDPLRQSVQIAREDQRHWQQVWLARHRDQSWSVIFLRWLRPQDSLALVHVSDLAMDLVGVAQGADPTPGQTLSMTVAHVDSDRGELQLQFA
;
A
#
# COMPACT_ATOMS: atom_id res chain seq x y z
N ALA A 1 10.19 -25.64 -1.33
CA ALA A 1 9.66 -25.11 -2.58
C ALA A 1 9.12 -23.70 -2.35
N ASP A 2 9.31 -22.82 -3.29
CA ASP A 2 8.71 -21.49 -3.29
C ASP A 2 7.19 -21.60 -3.49
N GLY A 3 6.39 -20.74 -2.85
CA GLY A 3 4.93 -20.76 -3.00
C GLY A 3 4.45 -20.55 -4.44
N ASP A 4 5.22 -19.83 -5.25
CA ASP A 4 4.93 -19.64 -6.67
C ASP A 4 5.14 -20.93 -7.47
N GLU A 5 6.23 -21.65 -7.20
CA GLU A 5 6.52 -22.95 -7.79
C GLU A 5 5.43 -23.98 -7.46
N LEU A 6 4.97 -24.02 -6.20
CA LEU A 6 3.88 -24.92 -5.78
C LEU A 6 2.55 -24.60 -6.48
N ILE A 7 2.25 -23.34 -6.73
CA ILE A 7 1.03 -22.93 -7.44
C ILE A 7 1.12 -23.31 -8.92
N GLU A 8 2.29 -23.13 -9.55
CA GLU A 8 2.50 -23.39 -10.97
C GLU A 8 2.55 -24.89 -11.29
N LEU A 9 3.31 -25.65 -10.51
CA LEU A 9 3.52 -27.08 -10.73
C LEU A 9 2.38 -27.95 -10.26
N ALA A 10 1.58 -27.47 -9.29
CA ALA A 10 0.49 -28.22 -8.65
C ALA A 10 0.87 -29.69 -8.38
N PRO A 11 1.96 -29.97 -7.65
CA PRO A 11 2.44 -31.33 -7.44
C PRO A 11 1.39 -32.18 -6.71
N PRO A 12 1.43 -33.52 -6.84
CA PRO A 12 0.52 -34.40 -6.12
C PRO A 12 0.51 -34.12 -4.61
N GLY A 13 -0.68 -33.85 -4.05
CA GLY A 13 -0.89 -33.45 -2.65
C GLY A 13 -1.06 -31.93 -2.43
N ASP A 14 -0.73 -31.10 -3.41
CA ASP A 14 -0.87 -29.64 -3.35
C ASP A 14 -1.91 -29.09 -4.35
N GLU A 15 -2.74 -29.95 -4.94
CA GLU A 15 -3.81 -29.55 -5.87
C GLU A 15 -4.76 -28.52 -5.25
N SER A 16 -5.01 -28.61 -3.94
CA SER A 16 -5.84 -27.65 -3.21
C SER A 16 -5.26 -26.24 -3.20
N LEU A 17 -3.93 -26.08 -3.22
CA LEU A 17 -3.28 -24.77 -3.33
C LEU A 17 -3.47 -24.18 -4.72
N ALA A 18 -3.34 -24.97 -5.77
CA ALA A 18 -3.60 -24.55 -7.14
C ALA A 18 -5.07 -24.16 -7.34
N ASP A 19 -6.01 -24.91 -6.79
CA ASP A 19 -7.45 -24.60 -6.82
C ASP A 19 -7.75 -23.28 -6.07
N LEU A 20 -7.14 -23.09 -4.91
CA LEU A 20 -7.25 -21.83 -4.16
C LEU A 20 -6.67 -20.63 -4.96
N ALA A 21 -5.53 -20.82 -5.60
CA ALA A 21 -4.93 -19.80 -6.44
C ALA A 21 -5.85 -19.44 -7.63
N ASN A 22 -6.44 -20.44 -8.28
CA ASN A 22 -7.41 -20.23 -9.35
C ASN A 22 -8.66 -19.47 -8.87
N LEU A 23 -9.17 -19.81 -7.68
CA LEU A 23 -10.30 -19.09 -7.07
C LEU A 23 -9.95 -17.64 -6.77
N MET A 24 -8.78 -17.38 -6.19
CA MET A 24 -8.31 -16.02 -5.89
C MET A 24 -8.05 -15.22 -7.16
N ASN A 25 -7.53 -15.82 -8.22
CA ASN A 25 -7.39 -15.19 -9.53
C ASN A 25 -8.75 -14.80 -10.15
N ARG A 26 -9.78 -15.63 -10.00
CA ARG A 26 -11.14 -15.28 -10.43
C ARG A 26 -11.68 -14.10 -9.63
N ARG A 27 -11.47 -14.08 -8.32
CA ARG A 27 -11.87 -12.98 -7.45
C ARG A 27 -11.12 -11.69 -7.80
N HIS A 28 -9.82 -11.75 -8.03
CA HIS A 28 -9.01 -10.61 -8.48
C HIS A 28 -9.59 -9.98 -9.76
N ARG A 29 -9.88 -10.81 -10.79
CA ARG A 29 -10.52 -10.35 -12.03
C ARG A 29 -11.91 -9.75 -11.79
N TRP A 30 -12.70 -10.36 -10.91
CA TRP A 30 -14.01 -9.82 -10.53
C TRP A 30 -13.90 -8.44 -9.86
N ARG A 31 -12.97 -8.24 -8.92
CA ARG A 31 -12.75 -6.91 -8.32
C ARG A 31 -12.30 -5.89 -9.36
N ARG A 32 -11.40 -6.29 -10.26
CA ARG A 32 -10.94 -5.45 -11.37
C ARG A 32 -12.10 -5.02 -12.26
N SER A 33 -13.01 -5.91 -12.61
CA SER A 33 -14.22 -5.57 -13.40
C SER A 33 -15.17 -4.63 -12.65
N ARG A 34 -15.04 -4.50 -11.35
CA ARG A 34 -15.78 -3.55 -10.49
C ARG A 34 -15.02 -2.25 -10.22
N GLY A 35 -13.96 -2.00 -10.95
CA GLY A 35 -13.18 -0.77 -10.84
C GLY A 35 -12.12 -0.77 -9.73
N ALA A 36 -11.72 -1.94 -9.22
CA ALA A 36 -10.59 -1.99 -8.28
C ALA A 36 -9.33 -1.40 -8.92
N VAL A 37 -8.64 -0.54 -8.17
CA VAL A 37 -7.36 0.04 -8.58
C VAL A 37 -6.25 -0.87 -8.06
N LEU A 38 -5.46 -1.40 -8.98
CA LEU A 38 -4.42 -2.39 -8.70
C LEU A 38 -3.06 -1.81 -9.08
N PHE A 39 -2.09 -1.98 -8.19
CA PHE A 39 -0.70 -1.63 -8.43
C PHE A 39 0.13 -2.90 -8.26
N ASP A 40 0.67 -3.39 -9.35
CA ASP A 40 1.44 -4.64 -9.40
C ASP A 40 2.88 -4.31 -9.79
N ARG A 41 3.66 -3.86 -8.79
CA ARG A 41 5.04 -3.42 -8.99
C ARG A 41 5.95 -3.93 -7.90
N PRO A 42 7.24 -4.06 -8.19
CA PRO A 42 8.25 -4.29 -7.17
C PRO A 42 8.20 -3.25 -6.06
N GLU A 43 8.48 -3.69 -4.84
CA GLU A 43 8.60 -2.82 -3.66
C GLU A 43 9.95 -3.02 -2.99
N GLY A 44 10.73 -1.95 -2.89
CA GLY A 44 11.99 -1.92 -2.17
C GLY A 44 11.80 -1.56 -0.70
N ARG A 45 12.54 -2.22 0.18
CA ARG A 45 12.58 -1.92 1.62
C ARG A 45 13.99 -2.07 2.14
N PHE A 46 14.36 -1.20 3.08
CA PHE A 46 15.60 -1.36 3.82
C PHE A 46 15.45 -2.41 4.90
N ARG A 47 16.47 -3.24 5.02
CA ARG A 47 16.59 -4.24 6.09
C ARG A 47 18.00 -4.19 6.68
N LEU A 48 18.07 -4.23 7.99
CA LEU A 48 19.32 -4.43 8.68
C LEU A 48 19.58 -5.94 8.81
N ARG A 49 20.63 -6.43 8.18
CA ARG A 49 21.05 -7.83 8.24
C ARG A 49 22.51 -7.90 8.65
N ASP A 50 22.81 -8.60 9.71
CA ASP A 50 24.17 -8.76 10.25
C ASP A 50 24.91 -7.44 10.47
N GLY A 51 24.17 -6.37 10.80
CA GLY A 51 24.72 -5.02 11.00
C GLY A 51 24.86 -4.18 9.73
N GLU A 52 24.62 -4.76 8.56
CA GLU A 52 24.62 -4.06 7.28
C GLU A 52 23.21 -3.68 6.81
N LEU A 53 23.11 -2.50 6.23
CA LEU A 53 21.87 -1.98 5.65
C LEU A 53 21.75 -2.42 4.20
N GLU A 54 20.81 -3.30 3.92
CA GLU A 54 20.56 -3.86 2.59
C GLU A 54 19.23 -3.37 2.03
N VAL A 55 19.14 -3.27 0.70
CA VAL A 55 17.89 -3.07 -0.02
C VAL A 55 17.33 -4.43 -0.40
N HIS A 56 16.14 -4.73 0.09
CA HIS A 56 15.40 -5.93 -0.27
C HIS A 56 14.26 -5.55 -1.22
N VAL A 57 14.40 -5.91 -2.49
CA VAL A 57 13.33 -5.73 -3.49
C VAL A 57 12.43 -6.96 -3.46
N THR A 58 11.15 -6.72 -3.36
CA THR A 58 10.11 -7.74 -3.37
C THR A 58 9.34 -7.64 -4.67
N GLU A 59 9.44 -8.67 -5.51
CA GLU A 59 8.69 -8.75 -6.76
C GLU A 59 7.22 -9.15 -6.52
N PRO A 60 6.30 -8.67 -7.38
CA PRO A 60 4.97 -9.23 -7.47
C PRO A 60 5.03 -10.73 -7.79
N SER A 61 4.15 -11.52 -7.18
CA SER A 61 4.12 -12.95 -7.46
C SER A 61 2.72 -13.54 -7.28
N PRO A 62 2.41 -14.69 -7.93
CA PRO A 62 1.15 -15.40 -7.78
C PRO A 62 0.82 -15.74 -6.32
N ALA A 63 1.80 -16.19 -5.52
CA ALA A 63 1.60 -16.49 -4.12
C ALA A 63 1.23 -15.25 -3.29
N ARG A 64 1.86 -14.11 -3.56
CA ARG A 64 1.52 -12.84 -2.90
C ARG A 64 0.13 -12.35 -3.28
N GLN A 65 -0.22 -12.46 -4.56
CA GLN A 65 -1.56 -12.13 -5.04
C GLN A 65 -2.62 -13.02 -4.38
N LEU A 66 -2.37 -14.34 -4.30
CA LEU A 66 -3.25 -15.29 -3.62
C LEU A 66 -3.52 -14.85 -2.19
N VAL A 67 -2.46 -14.62 -1.40
CA VAL A 67 -2.59 -14.21 0.01
C VAL A 67 -3.34 -12.88 0.12
N SER A 68 -3.00 -11.90 -0.70
CA SER A 68 -3.66 -10.59 -0.71
C SER A 68 -5.16 -10.71 -1.00
N GLU A 69 -5.54 -11.48 -2.03
CA GLU A 69 -6.96 -11.69 -2.37
C GLU A 69 -7.71 -12.47 -1.30
N ALA A 70 -7.07 -13.46 -0.66
CA ALA A 70 -7.66 -14.20 0.45
C ALA A 70 -7.92 -13.28 1.66
N MET A 71 -6.99 -12.39 1.99
CA MET A 71 -7.17 -11.38 3.04
C MET A 71 -8.31 -10.41 2.71
N LEU A 72 -8.43 -9.98 1.46
CA LEU A 72 -9.52 -9.11 1.01
C LEU A 72 -10.86 -9.85 0.99
N LEU A 73 -10.87 -11.14 0.64
CA LEU A 73 -12.05 -11.99 0.73
C LEU A 73 -12.55 -12.08 2.17
N MET A 74 -11.66 -12.40 3.10
CA MET A 74 -11.99 -12.46 4.53
C MET A 74 -12.63 -11.15 5.01
N GLY A 75 -12.02 -10.01 4.71
CA GLY A 75 -12.56 -8.70 5.09
C GLY A 75 -13.92 -8.39 4.45
N SER A 76 -14.16 -8.84 3.23
CA SER A 76 -15.46 -8.71 2.54
C SER A 76 -16.53 -9.61 3.18
N VAL A 77 -16.19 -10.84 3.52
CA VAL A 77 -17.09 -11.80 4.20
C VAL A 77 -17.46 -11.30 5.60
N VAL A 78 -16.48 -10.82 6.35
CA VAL A 78 -16.71 -10.21 7.68
C VAL A 78 -17.62 -9.00 7.60
N ALA A 79 -17.43 -8.14 6.59
CA ALA A 79 -18.31 -6.99 6.38
C ALA A 79 -19.75 -7.43 6.06
N GLY A 80 -19.93 -8.47 5.23
CA GLY A 80 -21.24 -9.05 4.94
C GLY A 80 -21.91 -9.65 6.18
N PHE A 81 -21.14 -10.42 6.98
CA PHE A 81 -21.63 -10.95 8.26
C PHE A 81 -22.10 -9.83 9.20
N GLY A 82 -21.32 -8.77 9.33
CA GLY A 82 -21.71 -7.61 10.16
C GLY A 82 -23.02 -6.96 9.69
N GLN A 83 -23.21 -6.81 8.38
CA GLN A 83 -24.43 -6.26 7.82
C GLN A 83 -25.65 -7.19 8.04
N GLU A 84 -25.48 -8.50 7.80
CA GLU A 84 -26.55 -9.49 7.97
C GLU A 84 -27.05 -9.58 9.42
N HIS A 85 -26.14 -9.49 10.38
CA HIS A 85 -26.44 -9.57 11.81
C HIS A 85 -26.64 -8.21 12.48
N GLN A 86 -26.66 -7.10 11.74
CA GLN A 86 -26.72 -5.74 12.26
C GLN A 86 -25.68 -5.48 13.38
N LEU A 87 -24.51 -6.10 13.20
CA LEU A 87 -23.41 -6.02 14.15
C LEU A 87 -22.54 -4.81 13.85
N ALA A 88 -22.32 -3.96 14.83
CA ALA A 88 -21.41 -2.85 14.72
C ALA A 88 -19.98 -3.35 14.53
N LEU A 89 -19.35 -3.00 13.41
CA LEU A 89 -17.96 -3.35 13.06
C LEU A 89 -17.20 -2.11 12.61
N PRO A 90 -15.87 -2.08 12.76
CA PRO A 90 -15.04 -0.98 12.26
C PRO A 90 -14.86 -1.10 10.73
N PHE A 91 -15.91 -0.72 9.98
CA PHE A 91 -15.88 -0.71 8.51
C PHE A 91 -14.83 0.26 8.00
N ARG A 92 -14.15 -0.13 6.94
CA ARG A 92 -13.20 0.72 6.25
C ARG A 92 -13.74 1.07 4.87
N SER A 93 -13.93 2.35 4.64
CA SER A 93 -14.47 2.90 3.40
C SER A 93 -13.46 3.79 2.71
N GLN A 94 -13.68 4.03 1.43
CA GLN A 94 -12.94 5.01 0.65
C GLN A 94 -13.88 5.67 -0.35
N PRO A 95 -14.03 7.00 -0.32
CA PRO A 95 -14.85 7.71 -1.27
C PRO A 95 -14.45 7.44 -2.71
N MET A 96 -15.42 7.56 -3.62
CA MET A 96 -15.20 7.48 -5.05
C MET A 96 -14.19 8.56 -5.46
N ALA A 97 -13.24 8.18 -6.31
CA ALA A 97 -12.25 9.09 -6.87
C ALA A 97 -12.50 9.31 -8.36
N SER A 98 -12.28 10.54 -8.82
CA SER A 98 -12.18 10.84 -10.24
C SER A 98 -10.77 10.48 -10.71
N LEU A 99 -10.63 9.33 -11.34
CA LEU A 99 -9.35 8.90 -11.90
C LEU A 99 -9.04 9.66 -13.18
N PRO A 100 -7.75 9.78 -13.57
CA PRO A 100 -7.39 10.34 -14.86
C PRO A 100 -8.05 9.54 -15.99
N THR A 101 -8.43 10.23 -17.05
CA THR A 101 -8.97 9.58 -18.25
C THR A 101 -7.90 8.75 -18.95
N THR A 102 -8.32 7.84 -19.83
CA THR A 102 -7.39 7.06 -20.65
C THR A 102 -6.47 7.96 -21.46
N GLU A 103 -7.01 9.04 -22.05
CA GLU A 103 -6.24 10.01 -22.84
C GLU A 103 -5.19 10.76 -21.99
N GLU A 104 -5.50 11.08 -20.73
CA GLU A 104 -4.57 11.70 -19.79
C GLU A 104 -3.46 10.72 -19.39
N LEU A 105 -3.79 9.46 -19.17
CA LEU A 105 -2.80 8.42 -18.83
C LEU A 105 -1.90 8.08 -20.01
N GLU A 106 -2.43 8.03 -21.24
CA GLU A 106 -1.64 7.79 -22.46
C GLU A 106 -0.55 8.84 -22.72
N ARG A 107 -0.68 10.04 -22.14
CA ARG A 107 0.34 11.09 -22.21
C ARG A 107 1.50 10.88 -21.25
N ILE A 108 1.37 9.95 -20.31
CA ILE A 108 2.38 9.60 -19.33
C ILE A 108 2.87 8.18 -19.66
N PRO A 109 4.18 7.93 -19.78
CA PRO A 109 4.70 6.59 -19.99
C PRO A 109 4.16 5.60 -18.96
N GLU A 110 3.79 4.40 -19.43
CA GLU A 110 3.34 3.33 -18.52
C GLU A 110 4.40 3.08 -17.46
N GLY A 111 3.92 2.88 -16.22
CA GLY A 111 4.84 2.59 -15.16
C GLY A 111 4.61 3.42 -13.91
N PRO A 112 5.65 3.64 -13.10
CA PRO A 112 5.56 4.33 -11.82
C PRO A 112 4.92 5.72 -11.90
N ALA A 113 5.09 6.43 -13.02
CA ALA A 113 4.52 7.75 -13.21
C ALA A 113 2.99 7.73 -13.38
N GLN A 114 2.45 6.79 -14.16
CA GLN A 114 0.99 6.59 -14.26
C GLN A 114 0.40 6.17 -12.91
N ASP A 115 1.07 5.25 -12.20
CA ASP A 115 0.65 4.85 -10.87
C ASP A 115 0.62 6.01 -9.88
N ALA A 116 1.62 6.90 -9.94
CA ALA A 116 1.67 8.11 -9.13
C ALA A 116 0.54 9.09 -9.48
N ALA A 117 0.19 9.22 -10.76
CA ALA A 117 -0.94 10.02 -11.22
C ALA A 117 -2.28 9.48 -10.69
N ILE A 118 -2.48 8.15 -10.76
CA ILE A 118 -3.67 7.49 -10.22
C ILE A 118 -3.71 7.60 -8.69
N LYS A 119 -2.62 7.28 -7.99
CA LYS A 119 -2.51 7.36 -6.53
C LYS A 119 -2.86 8.75 -5.99
N ARG A 120 -2.50 9.80 -6.71
CA ARG A 120 -2.82 11.19 -6.33
C ARG A 120 -4.32 11.48 -6.29
N CYS A 121 -5.12 10.80 -7.09
CA CYS A 121 -6.57 10.96 -7.15
C CYS A 121 -7.29 10.21 -6.02
N LEU A 122 -6.63 9.20 -5.41
CA LEU A 122 -7.21 8.40 -4.35
C LEU A 122 -7.19 9.15 -3.03
N SER A 123 -8.35 9.27 -2.40
CA SER A 123 -8.45 9.76 -1.02
C SER A 123 -7.99 8.69 -0.03
N ARG A 124 -7.67 9.13 1.18
CA ARG A 124 -7.37 8.22 2.29
C ARG A 124 -8.63 7.43 2.66
N GLY A 125 -8.47 6.14 2.97
CA GLY A 125 -9.53 5.33 3.55
C GLY A 125 -9.91 5.85 4.95
N VAL A 126 -11.21 5.83 5.24
CA VAL A 126 -11.79 6.26 6.51
C VAL A 126 -12.33 5.04 7.24
N GLN A 127 -12.24 5.03 8.56
CA GLN A 127 -12.84 4.02 9.42
C GLN A 127 -14.10 4.58 10.08
N GLY A 128 -15.14 3.77 10.21
CA GLY A 128 -16.39 4.17 10.81
C GLY A 128 -17.29 2.96 11.11
N THR A 129 -18.45 3.19 11.69
CA THR A 129 -19.42 2.14 12.06
C THR A 129 -20.38 1.78 10.93
N CYS A 130 -20.49 2.64 9.91
CA CYS A 130 -21.38 2.42 8.78
C CYS A 130 -20.70 1.68 7.63
N PRO A 131 -21.33 0.65 7.03
CA PRO A 131 -20.82 -0.02 5.85
C PRO A 131 -20.96 0.88 4.62
N MET A 132 -19.82 1.35 4.11
CA MET A 132 -19.71 2.18 2.92
C MET A 132 -18.74 1.53 1.92
N PRO A 133 -18.86 1.82 0.60
CA PRO A 133 -17.95 1.29 -0.40
C PRO A 133 -16.50 1.68 -0.17
N HIS A 134 -15.59 0.76 -0.54
CA HIS A 134 -14.16 1.04 -0.60
C HIS A 134 -13.73 1.10 -2.07
N PHE A 135 -13.59 2.31 -2.60
CA PHE A 135 -13.39 2.55 -4.02
C PHE A 135 -12.22 1.76 -4.61
N SER A 136 -11.00 1.96 -4.11
CA SER A 136 -9.81 1.31 -4.70
C SER A 136 -9.80 -0.20 -4.53
N LEU A 137 -10.59 -0.78 -3.61
CA LEU A 137 -10.73 -2.22 -3.50
C LEU A 137 -11.81 -2.78 -4.44
N GLY A 138 -12.68 -1.95 -5.03
CA GLY A 138 -13.83 -2.40 -5.81
C GLY A 138 -14.83 -3.20 -4.97
N LEU A 139 -14.97 -2.87 -3.69
CA LEU A 139 -15.82 -3.60 -2.74
C LEU A 139 -16.96 -2.70 -2.22
N PRO A 140 -18.18 -3.24 -2.08
CA PRO A 140 -19.32 -2.48 -1.56
C PRO A 140 -19.21 -2.23 -0.05
N SER A 141 -18.48 -3.07 0.68
CA SER A 141 -18.15 -2.90 2.10
C SER A 141 -16.90 -3.71 2.42
N TYR A 142 -16.15 -3.27 3.42
CA TYR A 142 -14.91 -3.93 3.82
C TYR A 142 -14.62 -3.70 5.30
N VAL A 143 -14.14 -4.73 5.99
CA VAL A 143 -13.65 -4.69 7.37
C VAL A 143 -12.27 -5.31 7.43
N GLN A 144 -11.35 -4.74 8.18
CA GLN A 144 -10.06 -5.37 8.44
C GLN A 144 -10.18 -6.40 9.56
N ALA A 145 -9.77 -7.66 9.31
CA ALA A 145 -9.89 -8.75 10.26
C ALA A 145 -8.68 -9.71 10.29
N THR A 146 -7.67 -9.48 9.44
CA THR A 146 -6.62 -10.48 9.18
C THR A 146 -5.35 -10.30 10.00
N SER A 147 -5.26 -9.28 10.86
CA SER A 147 -4.05 -8.99 11.62
C SER A 147 -4.33 -8.48 13.06
N PRO A 148 -5.08 -9.23 13.88
CA PRO A 148 -5.49 -8.78 15.23
C PRO A 148 -4.33 -8.62 16.22
N ILE A 149 -3.17 -9.23 15.96
CA ILE A 149 -1.98 -9.11 16.82
C ILE A 149 -1.40 -7.70 16.77
N ARG A 150 -1.51 -7.00 15.63
CA ARG A 150 -0.87 -5.71 15.38
C ARG A 150 -1.82 -4.59 15.00
N ARG A 151 -3.09 -4.88 14.75
CA ARG A 151 -4.13 -3.88 14.46
C ARG A 151 -5.28 -4.04 15.46
N TYR A 152 -5.44 -3.04 16.31
CA TYR A 152 -6.45 -3.08 17.36
C TYR A 152 -7.88 -3.16 16.80
N ALA A 153 -8.17 -2.49 15.69
CA ALA A 153 -9.47 -2.58 15.02
C ALA A 153 -9.82 -4.01 14.58
N ASP A 154 -8.84 -4.78 14.10
CA ASP A 154 -9.03 -6.20 13.77
C ASP A 154 -9.35 -7.02 15.02
N LEU A 155 -8.70 -6.74 16.14
CA LEU A 155 -8.98 -7.41 17.41
C LEU A 155 -10.41 -7.11 17.89
N VAL A 156 -10.86 -5.85 17.77
CA VAL A 156 -12.23 -5.47 18.08
C VAL A 156 -13.23 -6.19 17.17
N THR A 157 -12.92 -6.27 15.86
CA THR A 157 -13.72 -7.04 14.91
C THR A 157 -13.89 -8.50 15.35
N HIS A 158 -12.79 -9.17 15.74
CA HIS A 158 -12.85 -10.55 16.22
C HIS A 158 -13.70 -10.67 17.48
N ARG A 159 -13.55 -9.77 18.44
CA ARG A 159 -14.35 -9.75 19.68
C ARG A 159 -15.84 -9.62 19.40
N GLN A 160 -16.22 -8.70 18.51
CA GLN A 160 -17.61 -8.50 18.11
C GLN A 160 -18.20 -9.75 17.45
N ILE A 161 -17.47 -10.38 16.51
CA ILE A 161 -17.92 -11.60 15.85
C ILE A 161 -18.06 -12.75 16.86
N LEU A 162 -17.06 -12.96 17.73
CA LEU A 162 -17.08 -14.02 18.73
C LEU A 162 -18.23 -13.80 19.74
N ALA A 163 -18.47 -12.59 20.19
CA ALA A 163 -19.59 -12.25 21.08
C ALA A 163 -20.94 -12.55 20.40
N GLN A 164 -21.12 -12.14 19.14
CA GLN A 164 -22.32 -12.42 18.36
C GLN A 164 -22.55 -13.95 18.20
N LEU A 165 -21.52 -14.71 17.86
CA LEU A 165 -21.61 -16.18 17.68
C LEU A 165 -21.88 -16.90 19.00
N ALA A 166 -21.35 -16.41 20.11
CA ALA A 166 -21.57 -16.96 21.45
C ALA A 166 -22.88 -16.50 22.10
N GLY A 167 -23.62 -15.57 21.48
CA GLY A 167 -24.82 -14.98 22.08
C GLY A 167 -24.53 -14.16 23.35
N THR A 168 -23.31 -13.60 23.44
CA THR A 168 -22.91 -12.72 24.55
C THR A 168 -23.04 -11.24 24.15
N GLU A 169 -22.83 -10.33 25.10
CA GLU A 169 -22.95 -8.90 24.86
C GLU A 169 -21.93 -8.39 23.84
N VAL A 170 -22.41 -7.70 22.81
CA VAL A 170 -21.61 -7.01 21.81
C VAL A 170 -21.45 -5.54 22.20
N LEU A 171 -20.34 -4.91 21.77
CA LEU A 171 -20.18 -3.47 21.90
C LEU A 171 -21.27 -2.74 21.09
N PRO A 172 -21.99 -1.80 21.68
CA PRO A 172 -22.94 -0.97 20.94
C PRO A 172 -22.21 -0.04 19.96
N GLU A 173 -22.94 0.36 18.92
CA GLU A 173 -22.37 1.18 17.83
C GLU A 173 -21.75 2.49 18.33
N GLU A 174 -22.41 3.16 19.28
CA GLU A 174 -21.93 4.41 19.90
C GLU A 174 -20.54 4.21 20.53
N ARG A 175 -20.40 3.14 21.34
CA ARG A 175 -19.14 2.84 22.01
C ARG A 175 -18.03 2.43 21.03
N LEU A 176 -18.39 1.75 19.95
CA LEU A 176 -17.47 1.44 18.88
C LEU A 176 -17.01 2.71 18.15
N GLY A 177 -17.91 3.65 17.91
CA GLY A 177 -17.61 4.96 17.32
C GLY A 177 -16.56 5.73 18.12
N GLU A 178 -16.79 5.88 19.44
CA GLU A 178 -15.82 6.52 20.36
C GLU A 178 -14.43 5.85 20.27
N LEU A 179 -14.40 4.52 20.26
CA LEU A 179 -13.15 3.77 20.19
C LEU A 179 -12.43 3.98 18.85
N ILE A 180 -13.16 4.10 17.74
CA ILE A 180 -12.57 4.42 16.42
C ILE A 180 -11.96 5.82 16.44
N ASP A 181 -12.66 6.79 17.02
CA ASP A 181 -12.19 8.18 17.13
C ASP A 181 -10.91 8.25 17.98
N ASP A 182 -10.87 7.53 19.11
CA ASP A 182 -9.71 7.44 20.00
C ASP A 182 -8.47 6.82 19.28
N LEU A 183 -8.69 5.96 18.29
CA LEU A 183 -7.61 5.32 17.54
C LEU A 183 -7.02 6.18 16.41
N ASP A 184 -7.72 7.20 15.92
CA ASP A 184 -7.32 7.91 14.70
C ASP A 184 -5.99 8.66 14.89
N ASP A 185 -5.79 9.37 15.99
CA ASP A 185 -4.56 10.10 16.27
C ASP A 185 -3.34 9.16 16.50
N PRO A 186 -3.40 8.11 17.32
CA PRO A 186 -2.32 7.13 17.44
C PRO A 186 -1.97 6.46 16.10
N LEU A 187 -2.96 6.16 15.27
CA LEU A 187 -2.70 5.58 13.94
C LEU A 187 -2.01 6.56 13.00
N ARG A 188 -2.40 7.84 13.01
CA ARG A 188 -1.72 8.89 12.23
C ARG A 188 -0.26 9.04 12.66
N GLN A 189 -0.01 9.11 13.97
CA GLN A 189 1.34 9.20 14.53
C GLN A 189 2.20 7.98 14.14
N SER A 190 1.66 6.77 14.27
CA SER A 190 2.35 5.54 13.87
C SER A 190 2.75 5.54 12.38
N VAL A 191 1.86 6.00 11.51
CA VAL A 191 2.15 6.12 10.06
C VAL A 191 3.21 7.18 9.80
N GLN A 192 3.19 8.30 10.54
CA GLN A 192 4.19 9.34 10.41
C GLN A 192 5.57 8.84 10.83
N ILE A 193 5.68 8.22 12.01
CA ILE A 193 6.93 7.64 12.53
C ILE A 193 7.49 6.63 11.53
N ALA A 194 6.66 5.72 11.00
CA ALA A 194 7.11 4.74 10.01
C ALA A 194 7.62 5.38 8.70
N ARG A 195 7.06 6.52 8.28
CA ARG A 195 7.53 7.27 7.10
C ARG A 195 8.85 7.99 7.39
N GLU A 196 8.99 8.57 8.57
CA GLU A 196 10.22 9.25 9.00
C GLU A 196 11.37 8.24 9.15
N ASP A 197 11.10 7.08 9.76
CA ASP A 197 12.05 5.97 9.85
C ASP A 197 12.49 5.49 8.46
N GLN A 198 11.56 5.23 7.55
CA GLN A 198 11.90 4.85 6.19
C GLN A 198 12.74 5.92 5.48
N ARG A 199 12.39 7.20 5.63
CA ARG A 199 13.15 8.31 5.04
C ARG A 199 14.56 8.39 5.62
N HIS A 200 14.71 8.24 6.94
CA HIS A 200 16.01 8.23 7.59
C HIS A 200 16.90 7.13 7.01
N TRP A 201 16.41 5.90 6.94
CA TRP A 201 17.19 4.78 6.39
C TRP A 201 17.51 4.94 4.89
N GLN A 202 16.60 5.53 4.12
CA GLN A 202 16.88 5.92 2.72
C GLN A 202 18.08 6.87 2.66
N GLN A 203 18.09 7.89 3.49
CA GLN A 203 19.16 8.88 3.52
C GLN A 203 20.50 8.29 4.02
N VAL A 204 20.46 7.45 5.07
CA VAL A 204 21.65 6.73 5.55
C VAL A 204 22.24 5.85 4.44
N TRP A 205 21.40 5.15 3.71
CA TRP A 205 21.84 4.30 2.58
C TRP A 205 22.43 5.14 1.46
N LEU A 206 21.77 6.21 1.06
CA LEU A 206 22.22 7.12 0.01
C LEU A 206 23.55 7.81 0.39
N ALA A 207 23.75 8.15 1.68
CA ALA A 207 25.01 8.71 2.17
C ALA A 207 26.20 7.77 1.98
N ARG A 208 25.97 6.46 2.13
CA ARG A 208 27.00 5.41 1.90
C ARG A 208 27.26 5.17 0.41
N HIS A 209 26.33 5.56 -0.46
CA HIS A 209 26.39 5.31 -1.92
C HIS A 209 26.38 6.60 -2.74
N ARG A 210 26.75 7.75 -2.14
CA ARG A 210 26.63 9.07 -2.79
C ARG A 210 27.44 9.24 -4.07
N ASP A 211 28.48 8.41 -4.26
CA ASP A 211 29.34 8.46 -5.44
C ASP A 211 28.75 7.66 -6.62
N GLN A 212 27.58 7.07 -6.44
CA GLN A 212 26.85 6.34 -7.47
C GLN A 212 25.84 7.22 -8.18
N SER A 213 25.50 6.79 -9.39
CA SER A 213 24.42 7.36 -10.20
C SER A 213 23.32 6.33 -10.37
N TRP A 214 22.07 6.77 -10.26
CA TRP A 214 20.89 5.91 -10.39
C TRP A 214 20.02 6.35 -11.54
N SER A 215 19.41 5.38 -12.22
CA SER A 215 18.34 5.63 -13.16
C SER A 215 17.05 5.88 -12.38
N VAL A 216 16.44 7.04 -12.58
CA VAL A 216 15.20 7.43 -11.91
C VAL A 216 14.13 7.83 -12.91
N ILE A 217 12.89 7.57 -12.56
CA ILE A 217 11.73 8.03 -13.30
C ILE A 217 11.14 9.21 -12.52
N PHE A 218 11.07 10.38 -13.14
CA PHE A 218 10.45 11.53 -12.54
C PHE A 218 8.93 11.31 -12.44
N LEU A 219 8.38 11.43 -11.23
CA LEU A 219 6.97 11.25 -10.99
C LEU A 219 6.21 12.57 -11.01
N ARG A 220 6.66 13.52 -10.21
CA ARG A 220 6.07 14.88 -10.16
C ARG A 220 6.84 15.81 -9.24
N TRP A 221 6.61 17.09 -9.41
CA TRP A 221 6.95 18.10 -8.40
C TRP A 221 5.96 18.02 -7.23
N LEU A 222 6.47 18.02 -6.00
CA LEU A 222 5.67 18.14 -4.78
C LEU A 222 5.45 19.62 -4.43
N ARG A 223 6.52 20.40 -4.51
CA ARG A 223 6.56 21.85 -4.36
C ARG A 223 7.50 22.42 -5.41
N PRO A 224 6.97 22.85 -6.57
CA PRO A 224 7.81 23.35 -7.68
C PRO A 224 8.68 24.54 -7.28
N GLN A 225 8.14 25.46 -6.46
CA GLN A 225 8.86 26.65 -5.98
C GLN A 225 10.10 26.31 -5.14
N ASP A 226 10.11 25.15 -4.47
CA ASP A 226 11.22 24.66 -3.63
C ASP A 226 12.05 23.62 -4.37
N SER A 227 11.77 23.36 -5.63
CA SER A 227 12.33 22.25 -6.43
C SER A 227 12.21 20.87 -5.75
N LEU A 228 11.18 20.71 -4.92
CA LEU A 228 10.95 19.45 -4.21
C LEU A 228 10.25 18.45 -5.14
N ALA A 229 10.95 17.36 -5.47
CA ALA A 229 10.53 16.34 -6.40
C ALA A 229 10.20 15.03 -5.72
N LEU A 230 9.29 14.26 -6.35
CA LEU A 230 9.09 12.84 -6.11
C LEU A 230 9.61 12.08 -7.34
N VAL A 231 10.52 11.16 -7.13
CA VAL A 231 11.10 10.30 -8.16
C VAL A 231 11.02 8.85 -7.76
N HIS A 232 10.95 7.96 -8.75
CA HIS A 232 11.05 6.51 -8.53
C HIS A 232 12.45 6.05 -8.91
N VAL A 233 13.17 5.44 -7.98
CA VAL A 233 14.49 4.83 -8.24
C VAL A 233 14.26 3.38 -8.64
N SER A 234 14.47 3.08 -9.93
CA SER A 234 14.13 1.76 -10.49
C SER A 234 14.92 0.63 -9.84
N ASP A 235 16.22 0.82 -9.64
CA ASP A 235 17.12 -0.19 -9.06
C ASP A 235 16.78 -0.50 -7.58
N LEU A 236 16.14 0.42 -6.89
CA LEU A 236 15.75 0.27 -5.50
C LEU A 236 14.26 -0.08 -5.34
N ALA A 237 13.49 -0.02 -6.44
CA ALA A 237 12.04 -0.19 -6.46
C ALA A 237 11.33 0.65 -5.38
N MET A 238 11.75 1.91 -5.20
CA MET A 238 11.18 2.80 -4.20
C MET A 238 11.15 4.25 -4.63
N ASP A 239 10.24 5.01 -4.02
CA ASP A 239 10.11 6.42 -4.27
C ASP A 239 10.99 7.23 -3.29
N LEU A 240 11.65 8.27 -3.81
CA LEU A 240 12.42 9.24 -3.03
C LEU A 240 11.80 10.63 -3.15
N VAL A 241 11.91 11.36 -2.04
CA VAL A 241 11.57 12.79 -1.97
C VAL A 241 12.84 13.57 -1.67
N GLY A 242 13.19 14.51 -2.54
CA GLY A 242 14.35 15.36 -2.35
C GLY A 242 14.25 16.66 -3.13
N VAL A 243 15.10 17.63 -2.77
CA VAL A 243 15.26 18.86 -3.55
C VAL A 243 16.08 18.51 -4.78
N ALA A 244 15.51 18.69 -5.96
CA ALA A 244 16.11 18.32 -7.23
C ALA A 244 16.59 19.56 -7.99
N GLN A 245 17.79 19.51 -8.54
CA GLN A 245 18.39 20.57 -9.34
C GLN A 245 18.86 20.02 -10.68
N GLY A 246 19.00 20.90 -11.66
CA GLY A 246 19.48 20.57 -13.00
C GLY A 246 18.39 20.64 -14.05
N ALA A 247 17.70 19.54 -14.31
CA ALA A 247 16.67 19.47 -15.35
C ALA A 247 15.28 19.93 -14.86
N ASP A 248 14.41 20.28 -15.79
CA ASP A 248 12.97 20.48 -15.57
C ASP A 248 12.19 19.34 -16.25
N PRO A 249 12.10 18.16 -15.61
CA PRO A 249 11.56 16.96 -16.22
C PRO A 249 10.03 16.95 -16.25
N THR A 250 9.50 16.17 -17.19
CA THR A 250 8.09 15.83 -17.26
C THR A 250 7.82 14.46 -16.63
N PRO A 251 6.59 14.20 -16.09
CA PRO A 251 6.24 12.91 -15.51
C PRO A 251 6.50 11.73 -16.46
N GLY A 252 7.18 10.71 -15.96
CA GLY A 252 7.58 9.53 -16.73
C GLY A 252 8.93 9.64 -17.42
N GLN A 253 9.55 10.82 -17.43
CA GLN A 253 10.88 10.98 -17.99
C GLN A 253 11.92 10.24 -17.14
N THR A 254 12.77 9.47 -17.81
CA THR A 254 13.92 8.81 -17.20
C THR A 254 15.10 9.78 -17.17
N LEU A 255 15.75 9.89 -16.03
CA LEU A 255 16.88 10.77 -15.77
C LEU A 255 17.99 9.98 -15.08
N SER A 256 19.22 10.48 -15.19
CA SER A 256 20.30 10.10 -14.29
C SER A 256 20.23 10.96 -13.04
N MET A 257 20.32 10.36 -11.87
CA MET A 257 20.30 11.03 -10.57
C MET A 257 21.58 10.74 -9.79
N THR A 258 22.14 11.78 -9.23
CA THR A 258 23.21 11.68 -8.21
C THR A 258 22.78 12.40 -6.94
N VAL A 259 23.42 12.06 -5.82
CA VAL A 259 23.19 12.72 -4.53
C VAL A 259 24.18 13.86 -4.38
N ALA A 260 23.68 15.11 -4.48
CA ALA A 260 24.49 16.31 -4.31
C ALA A 260 24.83 16.55 -2.81
N HIS A 261 23.84 16.35 -1.94
CA HIS A 261 24.01 16.49 -0.50
C HIS A 261 23.02 15.57 0.24
N VAL A 262 23.44 15.01 1.36
CA VAL A 262 22.58 14.25 2.26
C VAL A 262 23.02 14.44 3.70
N ASP A 263 22.07 14.76 4.58
CA ASP A 263 22.22 14.82 6.04
C ASP A 263 21.03 14.08 6.66
N SER A 264 21.26 12.82 7.06
CA SER A 264 20.23 11.97 7.65
C SER A 264 19.73 12.44 9.00
N ASP A 265 20.56 13.17 9.77
CA ASP A 265 20.20 13.67 11.08
C ASP A 265 19.27 14.90 11.00
N ARG A 266 19.43 15.68 9.94
CA ARG A 266 18.56 16.82 9.64
C ARG A 266 17.41 16.50 8.68
N GLY A 267 17.41 15.30 8.11
CA GLY A 267 16.41 14.90 7.13
C GLY A 267 16.56 15.61 5.78
N GLU A 268 17.76 16.08 5.44
CA GLU A 268 18.03 16.82 4.21
C GLU A 268 18.53 15.90 3.11
N LEU A 269 17.96 16.04 1.92
CA LEU A 269 18.37 15.31 0.71
C LEU A 269 18.29 16.23 -0.49
N GLN A 270 19.41 16.46 -1.15
CA GLN A 270 19.52 17.22 -2.39
C GLN A 270 19.96 16.28 -3.52
N LEU A 271 19.21 16.30 -4.60
CA LEU A 271 19.40 15.45 -5.76
C LEU A 271 19.85 16.32 -6.94
N GLN A 272 20.77 15.77 -7.75
CA GLN A 272 21.18 16.39 -9.01
C GLN A 272 20.69 15.50 -10.14
N PHE A 273 19.93 16.07 -11.07
CA PHE A 273 19.50 15.41 -12.29
C PHE A 273 20.42 15.74 -13.47
N ALA A 274 20.66 14.76 -14.33
CA ALA A 274 21.36 14.89 -15.59
C ALA A 274 20.64 14.15 -16.73
#